data_9f2219b4ffe57fdab738d19d2d3ebdc3
#
_entry.id   9f2219b4ffe57fdab738d19d2d3ebdc3
#
_cell.length_a   1.000
_cell.length_b   1.000
_cell.length_c   1.000
_cell.angle_alpha   90.00
_cell.angle_beta   90.00
_cell.angle_gamma   90.00
#
_symmetry.space_group_name_H-M   'P 1'
#
loop_
_entity.id
_entity.type
_entity.pdbx_description
1 polymer ?
#
loop_
_entity_poly.entity_id
_entity_poly.type
_entity_poly.pdbx_seq_one_letter_code
_entity_poly.pdbx_strand_id
1 'polypeptide(L)'
;TSVFLTDGTELDADLVVVGIGSRPATDWLEGSGIAVDNGIVCDEAGRTSAPHVWALGDAASWRDATGHQVRVEHWSNVAEQARVVVPRMLGQEPPEAVVVPYFWSDQYDVKIQVLGEPRADDDVHIVDDDGKKFLAYYSRDGILTAVVGAGKVAAVMKTRPKLMTETPISDVLTPAG
;
A
#
# COMPACT_ATOMS: atom_id res chain seq x y z
N THR A 1 -1.97 -21.47 -30.38
CA THR A 1 -0.92 -20.64 -29.73
C THR A 1 -0.40 -21.39 -28.53
N SER A 2 0.94 -21.41 -28.32
CA SER A 2 1.54 -22.14 -27.20
C SER A 2 2.38 -21.17 -26.36
N VAL A 3 2.47 -21.47 -25.07
CA VAL A 3 3.36 -20.80 -24.10
C VAL A 3 4.45 -21.79 -23.73
N PHE A 4 5.71 -21.37 -23.86
CA PHE A 4 6.88 -22.16 -23.49
C PHE A 4 7.40 -21.71 -22.12
N LEU A 5 7.52 -22.65 -21.22
CA LEU A 5 8.11 -22.41 -19.89
C LEU A 5 9.63 -22.60 -19.93
N THR A 6 10.32 -22.06 -18.93
CA THR A 6 11.80 -22.13 -18.82
C THR A 6 12.34 -23.54 -18.60
N ASP A 7 11.50 -24.47 -18.15
CA ASP A 7 11.83 -25.90 -18.00
C ASP A 7 11.64 -26.72 -19.29
N GLY A 8 11.23 -26.06 -20.39
CA GLY A 8 10.94 -26.66 -21.68
C GLY A 8 9.52 -27.18 -21.85
N THR A 9 8.65 -27.01 -20.85
CA THR A 9 7.24 -27.40 -20.96
C THR A 9 6.52 -26.52 -21.97
N GLU A 10 5.74 -27.10 -22.85
CA GLU A 10 4.84 -26.40 -23.77
C GLU A 10 3.39 -26.53 -23.29
N LEU A 11 2.72 -25.39 -23.17
CA LEU A 11 1.30 -25.29 -22.77
C LEU A 11 0.50 -24.73 -23.93
N ASP A 12 -0.46 -25.49 -24.44
CA ASP A 12 -1.42 -25.00 -25.40
C ASP A 12 -2.40 -24.02 -24.74
N ALA A 13 -2.61 -22.86 -25.36
CA ALA A 13 -3.53 -21.84 -24.88
C ALA A 13 -4.18 -21.08 -26.04
N ASP A 14 -5.49 -20.90 -25.97
CA ASP A 14 -6.24 -20.05 -26.91
C ASP A 14 -6.10 -18.57 -26.53
N LEU A 15 -6.03 -18.28 -25.23
CA LEU A 15 -5.87 -16.96 -24.65
C LEU A 15 -4.85 -17.01 -23.50
N VAL A 16 -3.97 -16.03 -23.44
CA VAL A 16 -3.01 -15.83 -22.34
C VAL A 16 -3.32 -14.50 -21.66
N VAL A 17 -3.56 -14.56 -20.34
CA VAL A 17 -3.73 -13.36 -19.50
C VAL A 17 -2.49 -13.20 -18.63
N VAL A 18 -1.83 -12.04 -18.73
CA VAL A 18 -0.60 -11.72 -17.99
C VAL A 18 -0.94 -10.73 -16.87
N GLY A 19 -0.67 -11.12 -15.62
CA GLY A 19 -0.83 -10.29 -14.43
C GLY A 19 0.35 -10.49 -13.48
N ILE A 20 1.52 -9.97 -13.86
CA ILE A 20 2.82 -10.21 -13.17
C ILE A 20 3.38 -8.96 -12.52
N GLY A 21 2.55 -7.96 -12.22
CA GLY A 21 2.95 -6.70 -11.63
C GLY A 21 3.31 -5.63 -12.67
N SER A 22 3.87 -4.53 -12.19
CA SER A 22 4.23 -3.37 -12.98
C SER A 22 5.72 -3.03 -12.86
N ARG A 23 6.23 -2.31 -13.85
CA ARG A 23 7.56 -1.68 -13.80
C ARG A 23 7.37 -0.17 -13.88
N PRO A 24 8.08 0.62 -13.05
CA PRO A 24 8.00 2.07 -13.14
C PRO A 24 8.56 2.55 -14.49
N ALA A 25 7.82 3.41 -15.17
CA ALA A 25 8.24 4.00 -16.46
C ALA A 25 9.20 5.17 -16.19
N THR A 26 10.48 4.88 -15.99
CA THR A 26 11.53 5.85 -15.64
C THR A 26 12.58 6.04 -16.72
N ASP A 27 12.48 5.37 -17.88
CA ASP A 27 13.48 5.38 -18.96
C ASP A 27 13.72 6.80 -19.52
N TRP A 28 12.71 7.66 -19.47
CA TRP A 28 12.79 9.06 -19.90
C TRP A 28 13.71 9.93 -19.03
N LEU A 29 14.14 9.44 -17.86
CA LEU A 29 15.10 10.09 -16.96
C LEU A 29 16.56 9.73 -17.28
N GLU A 30 16.80 8.86 -18.24
CA GLU A 30 18.16 8.49 -18.63
C GLU A 30 18.98 9.73 -19.01
N GLY A 31 20.18 9.87 -18.44
CA GLY A 31 21.05 11.03 -18.64
C GLY A 31 20.66 12.29 -17.85
N SER A 32 19.56 12.31 -17.10
CA SER A 32 19.14 13.46 -16.29
C SER A 32 19.97 13.67 -15.00
N GLY A 33 20.70 12.65 -14.55
CA GLY A 33 21.39 12.64 -13.25
C GLY A 33 20.47 12.36 -12.05
N ILE A 34 19.18 12.12 -12.27
CA ILE A 34 18.24 11.69 -11.21
C ILE A 34 18.46 10.20 -10.94
N ALA A 35 18.64 9.85 -9.66
CA ALA A 35 18.81 8.46 -9.25
C ALA A 35 17.52 7.66 -9.45
N VAL A 36 17.65 6.49 -10.07
CA VAL A 36 16.54 5.56 -10.34
C VAL A 36 16.95 4.17 -9.87
N ASP A 37 16.12 3.55 -9.04
CA ASP A 37 16.22 2.16 -8.61
C ASP A 37 14.82 1.66 -8.25
N ASN A 38 14.23 0.78 -9.04
CA ASN A 38 12.82 0.37 -8.92
C ASN A 38 11.87 1.57 -8.71
N GLY A 39 12.09 2.66 -9.47
CA GLY A 39 11.42 3.95 -9.37
C GLY A 39 12.40 5.09 -9.13
N ILE A 40 11.90 6.32 -9.12
CA ILE A 40 12.68 7.53 -8.82
C ILE A 40 13.02 7.50 -7.34
N VAL A 41 14.31 7.47 -7.00
CA VAL A 41 14.78 7.40 -5.61
C VAL A 41 14.52 8.73 -4.91
N CYS A 42 13.77 8.67 -3.80
CA CYS A 42 13.41 9.83 -2.98
C CYS A 42 13.79 9.62 -1.52
N ASP A 43 14.00 10.72 -0.81
CA ASP A 43 14.05 10.72 0.64
C ASP A 43 12.63 10.58 1.25
N GLU A 44 12.51 10.62 2.58
CA GLU A 44 11.25 10.59 3.32
C GLU A 44 10.35 11.83 3.10
N ALA A 45 10.86 12.83 2.42
CA ALA A 45 10.16 14.05 2.03
C ALA A 45 9.77 14.10 0.55
N GLY A 46 10.06 13.04 -0.20
CA GLY A 46 9.82 12.96 -1.64
C GLY A 46 10.84 13.71 -2.49
N ARG A 47 11.97 14.17 -1.92
CA ARG A 47 13.03 14.84 -2.68
C ARG A 47 13.86 13.82 -3.45
N THR A 48 14.14 14.11 -4.69
CA THR A 48 15.05 13.30 -5.52
C THR A 48 16.52 13.69 -5.31
N SER A 49 17.43 13.03 -6.02
CA SER A 49 18.85 13.40 -6.05
C SER A 49 19.13 14.75 -6.72
N ALA A 50 18.18 15.28 -7.49
CA ALA A 50 18.31 16.58 -8.15
C ALA A 50 17.71 17.70 -7.28
N PRO A 51 18.38 18.86 -7.13
CA PRO A 51 17.86 20.01 -6.39
C PRO A 51 16.52 20.50 -6.96
N HIS A 52 15.58 20.81 -6.07
CA HIS A 52 14.25 21.34 -6.44
C HIS A 52 13.39 20.40 -7.27
N VAL A 53 13.69 19.10 -7.25
CA VAL A 53 12.91 18.07 -7.93
C VAL A 53 12.36 17.09 -6.89
N TRP A 54 11.06 16.87 -6.94
CA TRP A 54 10.35 15.90 -6.11
C TRP A 54 9.67 14.87 -7.00
N ALA A 55 9.46 13.67 -6.47
CA ALA A 55 8.67 12.66 -7.14
C ALA A 55 7.67 12.02 -6.17
N LEU A 56 6.49 11.67 -6.70
CA LEU A 56 5.41 11.03 -5.97
C LEU A 56 4.64 10.08 -6.89
N GLY A 57 3.82 9.22 -6.28
CA GLY A 57 3.00 8.24 -7.01
C GLY A 57 3.78 6.99 -7.40
N ASP A 58 3.22 6.23 -8.31
CA ASP A 58 3.66 4.87 -8.66
C ASP A 58 5.08 4.78 -9.21
N ALA A 59 5.59 5.88 -9.77
CA ALA A 59 6.95 5.95 -10.29
C ALA A 59 8.00 6.31 -9.22
N ALA A 60 7.58 6.72 -8.01
CA ALA A 60 8.48 7.17 -6.95
C ALA A 60 8.74 6.06 -5.93
N SER A 61 10.01 5.91 -5.53
CA SER A 61 10.47 5.03 -4.47
C SER A 61 10.94 5.90 -3.30
N TRP A 62 10.17 5.87 -2.21
CA TRP A 62 10.42 6.72 -1.03
C TRP A 62 11.13 5.96 0.06
N ARG A 63 11.99 6.65 0.80
CA ARG A 63 12.60 6.08 2.00
C ARG A 63 11.56 6.03 3.11
N ASP A 64 11.36 4.84 3.69
CA ASP A 64 10.50 4.65 4.85
C ASP A 64 11.20 5.01 6.17
N ALA A 65 10.47 4.93 7.28
CA ALA A 65 10.99 5.21 8.62
C ALA A 65 12.10 4.24 9.06
N THR A 66 12.24 3.09 8.42
CA THR A 66 13.30 2.09 8.67
C THR A 66 14.52 2.29 7.78
N GLY A 67 14.49 3.25 6.86
CA GLY A 67 15.56 3.58 5.94
C GLY A 67 15.54 2.79 4.62
N HIS A 68 14.54 1.93 4.41
CA HIS A 68 14.39 1.18 3.16
C HIS A 68 13.69 2.00 2.08
N GLN A 69 14.06 1.72 0.83
CA GLN A 69 13.34 2.26 -0.33
C GLN A 69 12.09 1.43 -0.61
N VAL A 70 10.92 2.08 -0.58
CA VAL A 70 9.61 1.45 -0.78
C VAL A 70 8.86 2.16 -1.88
N ARG A 71 8.35 1.41 -2.85
CA ARG A 71 7.48 1.90 -3.91
C ARG A 71 6.07 1.31 -3.72
N VAL A 72 5.10 2.20 -3.52
CA VAL A 72 3.71 1.84 -3.24
C VAL A 72 2.83 2.26 -4.42
N GLU A 73 2.23 1.30 -5.08
CA GLU A 73 1.35 1.49 -6.26
C GLU A 73 -0.14 1.53 -5.87
N HIS A 74 -0.44 2.09 -4.70
CA HIS A 74 -1.83 2.28 -4.30
C HIS A 74 -2.34 3.64 -4.78
N TRP A 75 -3.50 3.66 -5.40
CA TRP A 75 -4.12 4.89 -5.90
C TRP A 75 -4.23 6.00 -4.83
N SER A 76 -4.52 5.64 -3.58
CA SER A 76 -4.59 6.56 -2.44
C SER A 76 -3.24 7.16 -2.04
N ASN A 77 -2.12 6.46 -2.32
CA ASN A 77 -0.78 6.85 -1.90
C ASN A 77 -0.34 8.18 -2.51
N VAL A 78 -0.76 8.46 -3.76
CA VAL A 78 -0.44 9.72 -4.45
C VAL A 78 -0.92 10.93 -3.66
N ALA A 79 -2.15 10.88 -3.13
CA ALA A 79 -2.72 11.98 -2.35
C ALA A 79 -1.99 12.16 -1.00
N GLU A 80 -1.59 11.07 -0.35
CA GLU A 80 -0.85 11.14 0.90
C GLU A 80 0.57 11.70 0.68
N GLN A 81 1.27 11.26 -0.35
CA GLN A 81 2.56 11.81 -0.72
C GLN A 81 2.47 13.29 -1.13
N ALA A 82 1.42 13.70 -1.83
CA ALA A 82 1.20 15.10 -2.21
C ALA A 82 1.03 16.00 -0.97
N ARG A 83 0.38 15.53 0.11
CA ARG A 83 0.27 16.27 1.39
C ARG A 83 1.61 16.53 2.04
N VAL A 84 2.62 15.71 1.77
CA VAL A 84 3.98 15.89 2.27
C VAL A 84 4.79 16.79 1.34
N VAL A 85 4.72 16.55 0.04
CA VAL A 85 5.54 17.24 -0.97
C VAL A 85 5.11 18.69 -1.18
N VAL A 86 3.81 18.93 -1.37
CA VAL A 86 3.30 20.26 -1.77
C VAL A 86 3.63 21.36 -0.75
N PRO A 87 3.40 21.19 0.57
CA PRO A 87 3.82 22.18 1.54
C PRO A 87 5.33 22.47 1.50
N ARG A 88 6.16 21.42 1.40
CA ARG A 88 7.61 21.57 1.33
C ARG A 88 8.09 22.30 0.08
N MET A 89 7.47 22.08 -1.06
CA MET A 89 7.73 22.86 -2.29
C MET A 89 7.43 24.35 -2.10
N LEU A 90 6.46 24.67 -1.24
CA LEU A 90 6.07 26.05 -0.91
C LEU A 90 6.85 26.63 0.29
N GLY A 91 7.86 25.93 0.81
CA GLY A 91 8.61 26.35 1.99
C GLY A 91 7.83 26.27 3.30
N GLN A 92 6.79 25.44 3.35
CA GLN A 92 5.95 25.22 4.52
C GLN A 92 6.22 23.83 5.12
N GLU A 93 5.97 23.65 6.41
CA GLU A 93 6.00 22.33 7.03
C GLU A 93 4.71 21.56 6.67
N PRO A 94 4.82 20.26 6.35
CA PRO A 94 3.64 19.44 6.14
C PRO A 94 2.89 19.24 7.46
N PRO A 95 1.56 19.03 7.42
CA PRO A 95 0.83 18.69 8.62
C PRO A 95 1.36 17.38 9.21
N GLU A 96 1.50 17.33 10.54
CA GLU A 96 1.71 16.07 11.24
C GLU A 96 0.45 15.21 11.05
N ALA A 97 0.57 14.16 10.28
CA ALA A 97 -0.50 13.20 10.07
C ALA A 97 0.06 11.79 10.08
N VAL A 98 -0.51 10.95 10.93
CA VAL A 98 -0.28 9.51 10.82
C VAL A 98 -1.03 9.03 9.58
N VAL A 99 -0.28 8.60 8.58
CA VAL A 99 -0.85 8.02 7.36
C VAL A 99 -1.23 6.58 7.66
N VAL A 100 -2.50 6.27 7.52
CA VAL A 100 -2.98 4.88 7.55
C VAL A 100 -3.15 4.43 6.10
N PRO A 101 -2.29 3.54 5.60
CA PRO A 101 -2.38 3.03 4.24
C PRO A 101 -3.75 2.44 3.97
N TYR A 102 -4.27 2.71 2.78
CA TYR A 102 -5.58 2.22 2.35
C TYR A 102 -5.51 1.77 0.91
N PHE A 103 -5.96 0.55 0.65
CA PHE A 103 -6.23 0.10 -0.69
C PHE A 103 -7.47 -0.79 -0.76
N TRP A 104 -7.93 -1.07 -1.97
CA TRP A 104 -9.08 -1.95 -2.19
C TRP A 104 -8.91 -2.74 -3.47
N SER A 105 -9.67 -3.82 -3.55
CA SER A 105 -9.85 -4.62 -4.75
C SER A 105 -11.33 -4.93 -4.92
N ASP A 106 -11.85 -4.69 -6.12
CA ASP A 106 -13.21 -5.11 -6.47
C ASP A 106 -13.13 -6.50 -7.11
N GLN A 107 -13.69 -7.49 -6.43
CA GLN A 107 -13.71 -8.88 -6.87
C GLN A 107 -15.16 -9.29 -7.14
N TYR A 108 -15.56 -9.27 -8.40
CA TYR A 108 -16.95 -9.48 -8.84
C TYR A 108 -17.90 -8.48 -8.18
N ASP A 109 -18.78 -8.96 -7.29
CA ASP A 109 -19.76 -8.16 -6.54
C ASP A 109 -19.30 -7.83 -5.12
N VAL A 110 -18.06 -8.17 -4.76
CA VAL A 110 -17.50 -7.94 -3.42
C VAL A 110 -16.33 -6.96 -3.48
N LYS A 111 -16.41 -5.90 -2.68
CA LYS A 111 -15.29 -4.99 -2.44
C LYS A 111 -14.50 -5.45 -1.22
N ILE A 112 -13.23 -5.83 -1.46
CA ILE A 112 -12.25 -6.08 -0.41
C ILE A 112 -11.53 -4.77 -0.10
N GLN A 113 -11.41 -4.42 1.17
CA GLN A 113 -10.75 -3.21 1.63
C GLN A 113 -9.73 -3.54 2.71
N VAL A 114 -8.61 -2.84 2.67
CA VAL A 114 -7.53 -2.96 3.63
C VAL A 114 -7.18 -1.57 4.16
N LEU A 115 -7.11 -1.44 5.47
CA LEU A 115 -6.54 -0.30 6.18
C LEU A 115 -5.39 -0.78 7.05
N GLY A 116 -4.27 -0.04 7.07
CA GLY A 116 -3.05 -0.40 7.76
C GLY A 116 -2.12 -1.27 6.90
N GLU A 117 -1.16 -1.90 7.55
CA GLU A 117 -0.08 -2.68 6.90
C GLU A 117 -0.06 -4.12 7.41
N PRO A 118 -0.95 -5.00 6.92
CA PRO A 118 -0.93 -6.40 7.31
C PRO A 118 0.34 -7.07 6.78
N ARG A 119 0.99 -7.87 7.61
CA ARG A 119 2.17 -8.68 7.25
C ARG A 119 1.84 -10.15 7.40
N ALA A 120 2.62 -10.99 6.73
CA ALA A 120 2.42 -12.43 6.75
C ALA A 120 2.67 -13.08 8.12
N ASP A 121 3.42 -12.41 8.98
CA ASP A 121 3.76 -12.82 10.34
C ASP A 121 2.88 -12.19 11.43
N ASP A 122 1.88 -11.38 11.06
CA ASP A 122 0.91 -10.84 12.00
C ASP A 122 -0.08 -11.91 12.48
N ASP A 123 -0.53 -11.80 13.72
CA ASP A 123 -1.68 -12.56 14.23
C ASP A 123 -2.97 -12.11 13.57
N VAL A 124 -3.77 -13.05 13.07
CA VAL A 124 -5.02 -12.78 12.34
C VAL A 124 -6.22 -13.15 13.22
N HIS A 125 -7.14 -12.19 13.41
CA HIS A 125 -8.34 -12.32 14.20
C HIS A 125 -9.58 -12.16 13.32
N ILE A 126 -10.19 -13.26 12.89
CA ILE A 126 -11.44 -13.25 12.12
C ILE A 126 -12.60 -13.05 13.10
N VAL A 127 -13.33 -11.93 12.95
CA VAL A 127 -14.44 -11.58 13.84
C VAL A 127 -15.82 -11.73 13.19
N ASP A 128 -15.85 -11.82 11.88
CA ASP A 128 -17.07 -12.02 11.10
C ASP A 128 -16.69 -12.71 9.77
N ASP A 129 -17.39 -13.80 9.45
CA ASP A 129 -17.21 -14.53 8.18
C ASP A 129 -18.48 -15.34 7.88
N ASP A 130 -19.19 -14.97 6.81
CA ASP A 130 -20.37 -15.69 6.32
C ASP A 130 -20.10 -16.48 5.03
N GLY A 131 -18.81 -16.62 4.67
CA GLY A 131 -18.34 -17.28 3.45
C GLY A 131 -18.34 -16.38 2.20
N LYS A 132 -18.98 -15.20 2.25
CA LYS A 132 -18.98 -14.20 1.17
C LYS A 132 -18.46 -12.84 1.67
N LYS A 133 -18.79 -12.48 2.90
CA LYS A 133 -18.34 -11.26 3.55
C LYS A 133 -17.56 -11.62 4.80
N PHE A 134 -16.49 -10.90 5.06
CA PHE A 134 -15.69 -11.13 6.26
C PHE A 134 -15.12 -9.83 6.82
N LEU A 135 -14.69 -9.89 8.08
CA LEU A 135 -13.90 -8.87 8.74
C LEU A 135 -12.82 -9.55 9.58
N ALA A 136 -11.58 -9.17 9.33
CA ALA A 136 -10.42 -9.66 10.07
C ALA A 136 -9.56 -8.49 10.54
N TYR A 137 -9.10 -8.54 11.79
CA TYR A 137 -8.10 -7.64 12.34
C TYR A 137 -6.74 -8.34 12.35
N TYR A 138 -5.70 -7.55 12.20
CA TYR A 138 -4.31 -7.99 12.25
C TYR A 138 -3.63 -7.33 13.45
N SER A 139 -2.78 -8.06 14.15
CA SER A 139 -2.01 -7.52 15.27
C SER A 139 -0.58 -8.03 15.28
N ARG A 140 0.32 -7.22 15.82
CA ARG A 140 1.71 -7.56 16.09
C ARG A 140 2.03 -7.12 17.51
N ASP A 141 2.60 -8.02 18.31
CA ASP A 141 2.89 -7.76 19.73
C ASP A 141 1.66 -7.26 20.53
N GLY A 142 0.47 -7.74 20.16
CA GLY A 142 -0.78 -7.35 20.78
C GLY A 142 -1.34 -5.98 20.37
N ILE A 143 -0.70 -5.28 19.43
CA ILE A 143 -1.13 -3.98 18.90
C ILE A 143 -1.78 -4.16 17.52
N LEU A 144 -2.89 -3.48 17.29
CA LEU A 144 -3.61 -3.45 16.02
C LEU A 144 -2.73 -2.86 14.91
N THR A 145 -2.49 -3.60 13.84
CA THR A 145 -1.67 -3.17 12.68
C THR A 145 -2.49 -2.96 11.42
N ALA A 146 -3.57 -3.71 11.25
CA ALA A 146 -4.43 -3.57 10.08
C ALA A 146 -5.83 -4.14 10.31
N VAL A 147 -6.74 -3.79 9.39
CA VAL A 147 -8.04 -4.44 9.23
C VAL A 147 -8.29 -4.74 7.77
N VAL A 148 -8.80 -5.93 7.50
CA VAL A 148 -9.23 -6.38 6.16
C VAL A 148 -10.70 -6.75 6.22
N GLY A 149 -11.48 -6.25 5.28
CA GLY A 149 -12.89 -6.58 5.21
C GLY A 149 -13.39 -6.74 3.78
N ALA A 150 -14.24 -7.74 3.56
CA ALA A 150 -14.97 -7.95 2.32
C ALA A 150 -16.45 -7.62 2.54
N GLY A 151 -17.00 -6.64 1.81
CA GLY A 151 -18.38 -6.20 1.96
C GLY A 151 -18.71 -5.59 3.35
N LYS A 152 -17.69 -5.18 4.13
CA LYS A 152 -17.81 -4.63 5.49
C LYS A 152 -17.28 -3.19 5.58
N VAL A 153 -17.54 -2.36 4.56
CA VAL A 153 -16.98 -1.00 4.38
C VAL A 153 -17.04 -0.15 5.65
N ALA A 154 -18.20 -0.10 6.30
CA ALA A 154 -18.40 0.74 7.49
C ALA A 154 -17.53 0.27 8.67
N ALA A 155 -17.37 -1.04 8.87
CA ALA A 155 -16.55 -1.60 9.93
C ALA A 155 -15.07 -1.31 9.69
N VAL A 156 -14.59 -1.51 8.45
CA VAL A 156 -13.22 -1.18 8.04
C VAL A 156 -12.94 0.31 8.30
N MET A 157 -13.80 1.21 7.82
CA MET A 157 -13.59 2.65 7.95
C MET A 157 -13.64 3.14 9.42
N LYS A 158 -14.46 2.53 10.27
CA LYS A 158 -14.50 2.84 11.71
C LYS A 158 -13.20 2.48 12.44
N THR A 159 -12.39 1.61 11.87
CA THR A 159 -11.11 1.20 12.47
C THR A 159 -10.00 2.23 12.22
N ARG A 160 -10.14 3.13 11.22
CA ARG A 160 -9.10 4.10 10.87
C ARG A 160 -8.55 4.91 12.05
N PRO A 161 -9.38 5.51 12.95
CA PRO A 161 -8.85 6.25 14.09
C PRO A 161 -8.02 5.40 15.06
N LYS A 162 -8.36 4.12 15.19
CA LYS A 162 -7.66 3.18 16.06
C LYS A 162 -6.28 2.79 15.49
N LEU A 163 -6.13 2.79 14.17
CA LEU A 163 -4.85 2.56 13.48
C LEU A 163 -3.94 3.80 13.47
N MET A 164 -4.43 4.96 13.89
CA MET A 164 -3.62 6.17 14.05
C MET A 164 -2.92 6.23 15.41
N THR A 165 -3.21 5.29 16.29
CA THR A 165 -2.65 5.17 17.63
C THR A 165 -2.23 3.72 17.89
N GLU A 166 -1.38 3.50 18.89
CA GLU A 166 -1.03 2.15 19.36
C GLU A 166 -2.20 1.53 20.13
N THR A 167 -3.22 1.09 19.40
CA THR A 167 -4.43 0.50 19.98
C THR A 167 -4.22 -0.99 20.28
N PRO A 168 -4.43 -1.45 21.54
CA PRO A 168 -4.42 -2.87 21.86
C PRO A 168 -5.47 -3.63 21.05
N ILE A 169 -5.12 -4.83 20.56
CA ILE A 169 -6.04 -5.66 19.79
C ILE A 169 -7.31 -6.03 20.56
N SER A 170 -7.23 -6.17 21.88
CA SER A 170 -8.37 -6.43 22.76
C SER A 170 -9.50 -5.39 22.60
N ASP A 171 -9.15 -4.13 22.29
CA ASP A 171 -10.10 -3.02 22.20
C ASP A 171 -10.94 -3.05 20.92
N VAL A 172 -10.58 -3.89 19.95
CA VAL A 172 -11.34 -4.11 18.73
C VAL A 172 -12.01 -5.48 18.68
N LEU A 173 -11.53 -6.45 19.45
CA LEU A 173 -12.10 -7.79 19.53
C LEU A 173 -13.28 -7.88 20.51
N THR A 174 -13.35 -6.99 21.50
CA THR A 174 -14.48 -6.94 22.42
C THR A 174 -15.69 -6.33 21.72
N PRO A 175 -16.86 -6.99 21.68
CA PRO A 175 -18.08 -6.37 21.18
C PRO A 175 -18.34 -5.08 21.95
N ALA A 176 -18.59 -3.98 21.24
CA ALA A 176 -19.11 -2.78 21.88
C ALA A 176 -20.46 -3.15 22.49
N GLY A 177 -20.53 -3.18 23.82
CA GLY A 177 -21.73 -3.47 24.59
C GLY A 177 -22.88 -2.49 24.32
#